data_0d369a8968032666db42f84302163732
#
_entry.id   0d369a8968032666db42f84302163732
#
_cell.length_a   1.000
_cell.length_b   1.000
_cell.length_c   1.000
_cell.angle_alpha   90.00
_cell.angle_beta   90.00
_cell.angle_gamma   90.00
#
_symmetry.space_group_name_H-M   'P 1'
#
loop_
_entity.id
_entity.type
_entity.pdbx_description
1 polymer ?
#
loop_
_entity_poly.entity_id
_entity_poly.type
_entity_poly.pdbx_seq_one_letter_code
_entity_poly.pdbx_strand_id
1 'polypeptide(L)'
;MVFRKLGEGDVAAYLEMATDFYNSPAVLHSIPQNYIENTAKAVLSGTPFADIYVFEENGAAIGYGLLAYTYSQEAGGTVCWLEEIYVRPEARGAGVGAAFIEFVKEAVFAARYRLEVEPDNTRVKALYRRHGFSPLAYESYVLENGKKQ
;
A
#
# COMPACT_ATOMS: atom_id res chain seq x y z
N MET A 1 -4.67 -15.99 -9.27
CA MET A 1 -4.56 -14.96 -8.21
C MET A 1 -5.50 -13.82 -8.51
N VAL A 2 -6.13 -13.28 -7.48
CA VAL A 2 -7.12 -12.19 -7.61
C VAL A 2 -6.72 -11.05 -6.67
N PHE A 3 -6.81 -9.82 -7.17
CA PHE A 3 -6.72 -8.60 -6.36
C PHE A 3 -8.13 -8.06 -6.19
N ARG A 4 -8.64 -8.07 -4.97
CA ARG A 4 -10.01 -7.63 -4.69
C ARG A 4 -10.07 -6.74 -3.47
N LYS A 5 -11.08 -5.90 -3.39
CA LYS A 5 -11.25 -5.01 -2.24
C LYS A 5 -11.49 -5.80 -0.95
N LEU A 6 -11.03 -5.21 0.16
CA LEU A 6 -11.21 -5.76 1.50
C LEU A 6 -12.70 -5.94 1.80
N GLY A 7 -13.08 -7.12 2.28
CA GLY A 7 -14.39 -7.39 2.86
C GLY A 7 -14.30 -7.57 4.37
N GLU A 8 -15.45 -7.60 5.04
CA GLU A 8 -15.50 -7.79 6.51
C GLU A 8 -14.81 -9.08 6.97
N GLY A 9 -14.93 -10.15 6.19
CA GLY A 9 -14.30 -11.43 6.49
C GLY A 9 -12.78 -11.45 6.38
N ASP A 10 -12.17 -10.39 5.83
CA ASP A 10 -10.72 -10.31 5.64
C ASP A 10 -10.01 -9.58 6.77
N VAL A 11 -10.74 -8.94 7.69
CA VAL A 11 -10.14 -8.06 8.70
C VAL A 11 -9.09 -8.76 9.54
N ALA A 12 -9.38 -9.97 10.01
CA ALA A 12 -8.42 -10.72 10.84
C ALA A 12 -7.11 -11.01 10.09
N ALA A 13 -7.19 -11.45 8.82
CA ALA A 13 -6.02 -11.70 7.99
C ALA A 13 -5.26 -10.39 7.69
N TYR A 14 -5.98 -9.32 7.41
CA TYR A 14 -5.36 -8.01 7.19
C TYR A 14 -4.59 -7.53 8.42
N LEU A 15 -5.20 -7.61 9.61
CA LEU A 15 -4.53 -7.20 10.86
C LEU A 15 -3.24 -8.01 11.09
N GLU A 16 -3.28 -9.31 10.86
CA GLU A 16 -2.10 -10.17 10.97
C GLU A 16 -1.01 -9.75 9.99
N MET A 17 -1.35 -9.59 8.72
CA MET A 17 -0.40 -9.22 7.67
C MET A 17 0.18 -7.82 7.87
N ALA A 18 -0.65 -6.85 8.25
CA ALA A 18 -0.19 -5.48 8.50
C ALA A 18 0.70 -5.40 9.74
N THR A 19 0.40 -6.18 10.77
CA THR A 19 1.26 -6.26 11.97
C THR A 19 2.63 -6.81 11.58
N ASP A 20 2.69 -7.85 10.76
CA ASP A 20 3.95 -8.39 10.26
C ASP A 20 4.72 -7.36 9.42
N PHE A 21 4.04 -6.63 8.56
CA PHE A 21 4.64 -5.55 7.77
C PHE A 21 5.31 -4.50 8.66
N TYR A 22 4.62 -4.03 9.71
CA TYR A 22 5.14 -2.99 10.60
C TYR A 22 6.19 -3.49 11.61
N ASN A 23 6.39 -4.80 11.72
CA ASN A 23 7.47 -5.42 12.47
C ASN A 23 8.64 -5.82 11.58
N SER A 24 8.63 -5.46 10.31
CA SER A 24 9.65 -5.81 9.33
C SER A 24 10.58 -4.63 9.02
N PRO A 25 11.73 -4.88 8.33
CA PRO A 25 12.61 -3.82 7.85
C PRO A 25 12.01 -2.91 6.78
N ALA A 26 10.81 -3.22 6.27
CA ALA A 26 10.16 -2.42 5.23
C ALA A 26 9.73 -1.04 5.73
N VAL A 27 9.65 -0.84 7.04
CA VAL A 27 9.23 0.42 7.67
C VAL A 27 10.27 0.91 8.67
N LEU A 28 10.25 2.22 8.98
CA LEU A 28 11.19 2.84 9.90
C LEU A 28 10.92 2.46 11.36
N HIS A 29 9.65 2.27 11.73
CA HIS A 29 9.25 1.91 13.09
C HIS A 29 7.85 1.31 13.07
N SER A 30 7.51 0.56 14.13
CA SER A 30 6.17 0.00 14.29
C SER A 30 5.16 1.09 14.71
N ILE A 31 3.88 0.75 14.59
CA ILE A 31 2.77 1.63 14.96
C ILE A 31 1.83 0.91 15.95
N PRO A 32 0.99 1.67 16.69
CA PRO A 32 -0.03 1.06 17.53
C PRO A 32 -1.00 0.19 16.72
N GLN A 33 -1.40 -0.95 17.28
CA GLN A 33 -2.33 -1.89 16.64
C GLN A 33 -3.65 -1.23 16.23
N ASN A 34 -4.16 -0.31 17.05
CA ASN A 34 -5.42 0.36 16.77
C ASN A 34 -5.38 1.24 15.51
N TYR A 35 -4.20 1.67 15.05
CA TYR A 35 -4.07 2.39 13.77
C TYR A 35 -4.47 1.48 12.60
N ILE A 36 -4.02 0.23 12.64
CA ILE A 36 -4.33 -0.76 11.62
C ILE A 36 -5.83 -1.10 11.65
N GLU A 37 -6.38 -1.31 12.85
CA GLU A 37 -7.81 -1.57 13.02
C GLU A 37 -8.67 -0.43 12.50
N ASN A 38 -8.30 0.81 12.82
CA ASN A 38 -9.01 2.00 12.36
C ASN A 38 -8.96 2.17 10.84
N THR A 39 -7.85 1.80 10.22
CA THR A 39 -7.72 1.82 8.75
C THR A 39 -8.72 0.86 8.11
N ALA A 40 -8.80 -0.37 8.61
CA ALA A 40 -9.76 -1.35 8.10
C ALA A 40 -11.21 -0.86 8.27
N LYS A 41 -11.54 -0.28 9.44
CA LYS A 41 -12.87 0.29 9.69
C LYS A 41 -13.21 1.43 8.73
N ALA A 42 -12.26 2.34 8.51
CA ALA A 42 -12.45 3.47 7.61
C ALA A 42 -12.70 3.00 6.18
N VAL A 43 -11.92 2.04 5.69
CA VAL A 43 -12.07 1.48 4.35
C VAL A 43 -13.41 0.77 4.20
N LEU A 44 -13.80 -0.06 5.15
CA LEU A 44 -15.09 -0.77 5.12
C LEU A 44 -16.28 0.20 5.21
N SER A 45 -16.09 1.35 5.85
CA SER A 45 -17.12 2.41 5.93
C SER A 45 -17.17 3.29 4.67
N GLY A 46 -16.33 3.04 3.69
CA GLY A 46 -16.36 3.74 2.41
C GLY A 46 -15.61 5.07 2.38
N THR A 47 -14.54 5.24 3.16
CA THR A 47 -13.73 6.45 3.08
C THR A 47 -13.26 6.70 1.65
N PRO A 48 -13.28 7.95 1.15
CA PRO A 48 -12.73 8.26 -0.17
C PRO A 48 -11.21 8.39 -0.18
N PHE A 49 -10.55 8.32 0.99
CA PHE A 49 -9.12 8.59 1.11
C PHE A 49 -8.24 7.36 1.02
N ALA A 50 -8.80 6.17 1.14
CA ALA A 50 -8.00 4.94 1.13
C ALA A 50 -8.80 3.75 0.62
N ASP A 51 -8.07 2.78 0.04
CA ASP A 51 -8.59 1.46 -0.32
C ASP A 51 -7.58 0.40 0.14
N ILE A 52 -8.09 -0.76 0.53
CA ILE A 52 -7.27 -1.94 0.80
C ILE A 52 -7.68 -3.02 -0.20
N TYR A 53 -6.69 -3.57 -0.88
CA TYR A 53 -6.85 -4.74 -1.75
C TYR A 53 -6.24 -5.96 -1.08
N VAL A 54 -6.98 -7.05 -1.09
CA VAL A 54 -6.49 -8.35 -0.62
C VAL A 54 -6.00 -9.12 -1.84
N PHE A 55 -4.83 -9.73 -1.70
CA PHE A 55 -4.27 -10.63 -2.70
C PHE A 55 -4.70 -12.05 -2.35
N GLU A 56 -5.55 -12.64 -3.16
CA GLU A 56 -6.13 -13.96 -2.89
C GLU A 56 -5.63 -14.98 -3.91
N GLU A 57 -5.17 -16.11 -3.42
CA GLU A 57 -4.79 -17.24 -4.23
C GLU A 57 -5.33 -18.51 -3.61
N ASN A 58 -6.05 -19.31 -4.40
CA ASN A 58 -6.68 -20.56 -3.94
C ASN A 58 -7.54 -20.38 -2.69
N GLY A 59 -8.25 -19.25 -2.60
CA GLY A 59 -9.13 -18.94 -1.47
C GLY A 59 -8.44 -18.43 -0.22
N ALA A 60 -7.11 -18.22 -0.26
CA ALA A 60 -6.34 -17.74 0.89
C ALA A 60 -5.77 -16.35 0.62
N ALA A 61 -5.76 -15.48 1.65
CA ALA A 61 -5.11 -14.18 1.59
C ALA A 61 -3.59 -14.35 1.68
N ILE A 62 -2.88 -14.02 0.60
CA ILE A 62 -1.42 -14.13 0.52
C ILE A 62 -0.70 -12.79 0.62
N GLY A 63 -1.44 -11.67 0.64
CA GLY A 63 -0.87 -10.35 0.74
C GLY A 63 -1.95 -9.28 0.72
N TYR A 64 -1.53 -8.02 0.81
CA TYR A 64 -2.43 -6.88 0.65
C TYR A 64 -1.70 -5.69 0.05
N GLY A 65 -2.49 -4.76 -0.49
CA GLY A 65 -2.03 -3.44 -0.88
C GLY A 65 -2.90 -2.38 -0.25
N LEU A 66 -2.29 -1.36 0.34
CA LEU A 66 -2.96 -0.18 0.87
C LEU A 66 -2.71 0.99 -0.08
N LEU A 67 -3.77 1.58 -0.59
CA LEU A 67 -3.72 2.76 -1.45
C LEU A 67 -4.29 3.96 -0.69
N ALA A 68 -3.68 5.12 -0.89
CA ALA A 68 -4.20 6.39 -0.37
C ALA A 68 -4.35 7.38 -1.53
N TYR A 69 -5.31 8.29 -1.42
CA TYR A 69 -5.65 9.21 -2.51
C TYR A 69 -5.53 10.65 -2.06
N THR A 70 -4.89 11.47 -2.90
CA THR A 70 -4.82 12.92 -2.73
C THR A 70 -5.19 13.60 -4.05
N TYR A 71 -5.35 14.90 -4.01
CA TYR A 71 -5.50 15.70 -5.22
C TYR A 71 -4.26 16.58 -5.40
N SER A 72 -3.72 16.63 -6.62
CA SER A 72 -2.54 17.44 -6.93
C SER A 72 -2.81 18.33 -8.14
N GLN A 73 -2.73 19.63 -7.93
CA GLN A 73 -2.81 20.58 -9.04
C GLN A 73 -1.64 20.39 -10.00
N GLU A 74 -0.45 20.11 -9.49
CA GLU A 74 0.75 19.85 -10.30
C GLU A 74 0.58 18.61 -11.18
N ALA A 75 0.00 17.56 -10.65
CA ALA A 75 -0.25 16.33 -11.40
C ALA A 75 -1.46 16.45 -12.34
N GLY A 76 -2.34 17.41 -12.10
CA GLY A 76 -3.54 17.62 -12.89
C GLY A 76 -4.74 16.79 -12.44
N GLY A 77 -4.76 16.28 -11.23
CA GLY A 77 -5.88 15.51 -10.73
C GLY A 77 -5.53 14.62 -9.53
N THR A 78 -6.25 13.51 -9.42
CA THR A 78 -6.07 12.57 -8.32
C THR A 78 -4.70 11.90 -8.39
N VAL A 79 -4.08 11.75 -7.23
CA VAL A 79 -2.86 10.97 -7.04
C VAL A 79 -3.18 9.72 -6.25
N CYS A 80 -2.81 8.57 -6.79
CA CYS A 80 -2.89 7.30 -6.08
C CYS A 80 -1.52 6.99 -5.47
N TRP A 81 -1.47 6.93 -4.15
CA TRP A 81 -0.28 6.52 -3.41
C TRP A 81 -0.34 5.04 -3.12
N LEU A 82 0.67 4.30 -3.56
CA LEU A 82 0.86 2.91 -3.14
C LEU A 82 1.57 2.96 -1.77
N GLU A 83 0.77 3.06 -0.70
CA GLU A 83 1.27 3.22 0.67
C GLU A 83 1.99 1.98 1.18
N GLU A 84 1.39 0.81 0.97
CA GLU A 84 1.91 -0.47 1.44
C GLU A 84 1.64 -1.55 0.42
N ILE A 85 2.63 -2.38 0.18
CA ILE A 85 2.49 -3.62 -0.59
C ILE A 85 3.16 -4.71 0.25
N TYR A 86 2.36 -5.66 0.71
CA TYR A 86 2.84 -6.77 1.53
C TYR A 86 2.48 -8.09 0.88
N VAL A 87 3.43 -9.01 0.87
CA VAL A 87 3.24 -10.39 0.43
C VAL A 87 3.75 -11.31 1.54
N ARG A 88 2.97 -12.31 1.92
CA ARG A 88 3.38 -13.28 2.93
C ARG A 88 4.70 -13.93 2.53
N PRO A 89 5.60 -14.22 3.49
CA PRO A 89 6.92 -14.77 3.17
C PRO A 89 6.90 -15.96 2.24
N GLU A 90 5.98 -16.89 2.45
CA GLU A 90 5.85 -18.12 1.65
C GLU A 90 5.40 -17.89 0.21
N ALA A 91 4.82 -16.71 -0.07
CA ALA A 91 4.34 -16.34 -1.41
C ALA A 91 5.29 -15.36 -2.14
N ARG A 92 6.40 -14.99 -1.53
CA ARG A 92 7.37 -14.07 -2.12
C ARG A 92 8.18 -14.72 -3.23
N GLY A 93 8.72 -13.91 -4.12
CA GLY A 93 9.58 -14.37 -5.22
C GLY A 93 8.82 -14.82 -6.46
N ALA A 94 7.48 -14.75 -6.47
CA ALA A 94 6.63 -15.11 -7.60
C ALA A 94 6.08 -13.90 -8.37
N GLY A 95 6.56 -12.70 -8.09
CA GLY A 95 6.14 -11.49 -8.80
C GLY A 95 4.80 -10.92 -8.39
N VAL A 96 4.28 -11.27 -7.22
CA VAL A 96 2.95 -10.83 -6.74
C VAL A 96 2.89 -9.31 -6.59
N GLY A 97 3.90 -8.70 -5.97
CA GLY A 97 3.97 -7.26 -5.80
C GLY A 97 4.01 -6.52 -7.13
N ALA A 98 4.81 -7.01 -8.08
CA ALA A 98 4.89 -6.45 -9.42
C ALA A 98 3.54 -6.55 -10.15
N ALA A 99 2.86 -7.68 -10.02
CA ALA A 99 1.54 -7.89 -10.61
C ALA A 99 0.50 -6.92 -10.00
N PHE A 100 0.59 -6.65 -8.70
CA PHE A 100 -0.28 -5.68 -8.06
C PHE A 100 -0.06 -4.26 -8.58
N ILE A 101 1.19 -3.86 -8.79
CA ILE A 101 1.50 -2.53 -9.37
C ILE A 101 0.82 -2.38 -10.74
N GLU A 102 0.94 -3.39 -11.60
CA GLU A 102 0.30 -3.35 -12.92
C GLU A 102 -1.24 -3.33 -12.79
N PHE A 103 -1.79 -4.12 -11.87
CA PHE A 103 -3.23 -4.09 -11.59
C PHE A 103 -3.70 -2.69 -11.20
N VAL A 104 -2.98 -2.00 -10.30
CA VAL A 104 -3.35 -0.65 -9.85
C VAL A 104 -3.35 0.33 -11.02
N LYS A 105 -2.33 0.27 -11.90
CA LYS A 105 -2.25 1.14 -13.07
C LYS A 105 -3.44 0.98 -14.02
N GLU A 106 -4.01 -0.21 -14.10
CA GLU A 106 -5.16 -0.50 -14.94
C GLU A 106 -6.51 -0.26 -14.25
N ALA A 107 -6.62 -0.66 -12.98
CA ALA A 107 -7.89 -0.68 -12.25
C ALA A 107 -8.21 0.64 -11.54
N VAL A 108 -7.20 1.45 -11.21
CA VAL A 108 -7.36 2.68 -10.45
C VAL A 108 -7.05 3.88 -11.34
N PHE A 109 -8.08 4.66 -11.66
CA PHE A 109 -7.89 5.88 -12.45
C PHE A 109 -7.23 6.96 -11.59
N ALA A 110 -6.06 7.44 -12.03
CA ALA A 110 -5.35 8.53 -11.37
C ALA A 110 -4.48 9.28 -12.38
N ALA A 111 -4.27 10.59 -12.12
CA ALA A 111 -3.37 11.41 -12.92
C ALA A 111 -1.90 11.07 -12.65
N ARG A 112 -1.61 10.58 -11.44
CA ARG A 112 -0.26 10.23 -11.00
C ARG A 112 -0.33 9.08 -9.99
N TYR A 113 0.64 8.17 -10.08
CA TYR A 113 0.86 7.14 -9.07
C TYR A 113 2.15 7.45 -8.34
N ARG A 114 2.13 7.39 -7.01
CA ARG A 114 3.31 7.67 -6.17
C ARG A 114 3.54 6.55 -5.18
N LEU A 115 4.79 6.40 -4.79
CA LEU A 115 5.21 5.53 -3.69
C LEU A 115 6.47 6.11 -3.06
N GLU A 116 6.76 5.64 -1.86
CA GLU A 116 7.99 5.95 -1.17
C GLU A 116 8.82 4.69 -1.01
N VAL A 117 10.12 4.83 -1.01
CA VAL A 117 11.06 3.71 -0.88
C VAL A 117 12.26 4.16 -0.07
N GLU A 118 12.76 3.26 0.79
CA GLU A 118 14.01 3.48 1.50
C GLU A 118 15.15 3.79 0.52
N PRO A 119 15.94 4.87 0.75
CA PRO A 119 17.00 5.26 -0.19
C PRO A 119 18.01 4.16 -0.50
N ASP A 120 18.26 3.27 0.45
CA ASP A 120 19.25 2.20 0.31
C ASP A 120 18.68 0.91 -0.29
N ASN A 121 17.37 0.85 -0.54
CA ASN A 121 16.73 -0.33 -1.11
C ASN A 121 16.86 -0.35 -2.63
N THR A 122 18.06 -0.66 -3.10
CA THR A 122 18.39 -0.64 -4.54
C THR A 122 17.60 -1.65 -5.36
N ARG A 123 17.29 -2.81 -4.77
CA ARG A 123 16.51 -3.87 -5.44
C ARG A 123 15.10 -3.39 -5.75
N VAL A 124 14.43 -2.81 -4.77
CA VAL A 124 13.05 -2.33 -4.91
C VAL A 124 13.00 -1.11 -5.82
N LYS A 125 14.00 -0.22 -5.76
CA LYS A 125 14.12 0.90 -6.69
C LYS A 125 14.19 0.42 -8.14
N ALA A 126 14.98 -0.61 -8.42
CA ALA A 126 15.10 -1.19 -9.76
C ALA A 126 13.76 -1.77 -10.23
N LEU A 127 13.02 -2.45 -9.34
CA LEU A 127 11.68 -2.95 -9.62
C LEU A 127 10.74 -1.82 -10.03
N TYR A 128 10.69 -0.75 -9.24
CA TYR A 128 9.79 0.38 -9.53
C TYR A 128 10.14 1.07 -10.85
N ARG A 129 11.43 1.22 -11.14
CA ARG A 129 11.86 1.77 -12.44
C ARG A 129 11.41 0.92 -13.63
N ARG A 130 11.46 -0.41 -13.50
CA ARG A 130 10.95 -1.32 -14.53
C ARG A 130 9.44 -1.15 -14.78
N HIS A 131 8.70 -0.70 -13.78
CA HIS A 131 7.27 -0.46 -13.88
C HIS A 131 6.91 1.00 -14.21
N GLY A 132 7.89 1.81 -14.61
CA GLY A 132 7.68 3.15 -15.11
C GLY A 132 7.78 4.26 -14.07
N PHE A 133 8.13 3.94 -12.82
CA PHE A 133 8.36 4.96 -11.80
C PHE A 133 9.75 5.60 -11.95
N SER A 134 9.82 6.88 -11.64
CA SER A 134 11.07 7.63 -11.58
C SER A 134 11.12 8.48 -10.32
N PRO A 135 12.31 8.81 -9.81
CA PRO A 135 12.42 9.66 -8.63
C PRO A 135 11.77 11.03 -8.86
N LEU A 136 11.07 11.50 -7.83
CA LEU A 136 10.54 12.86 -7.80
C LEU A 136 11.47 13.70 -6.92
N ALA A 137 11.91 14.87 -7.46
CA ALA A 137 13.01 15.65 -6.88
C ALA A 137 12.58 16.54 -5.69
N TYR A 138 11.51 16.18 -4.97
CA TYR A 138 11.10 16.90 -3.77
C TYR A 138 11.56 16.15 -2.53
N GLU A 139 12.01 16.89 -1.52
CA GLU A 139 12.24 16.33 -0.19
C GLU A 139 10.92 16.34 0.58
N SER A 140 10.66 15.28 1.32
CA SER A 140 9.49 15.18 2.19
C SER A 140 9.86 15.59 3.62
N TYR A 141 9.02 16.43 4.22
CA TYR A 141 9.13 16.80 5.62
C TYR A 141 7.88 16.36 6.35
N VAL A 142 8.02 15.94 7.61
CA VAL A 142 6.90 15.51 8.44
C VAL A 142 6.88 16.29 9.74
N LEU A 143 5.69 16.66 10.17
CA LEU A 143 5.42 17.18 11.51
C LEU A 143 4.36 16.28 12.14
N GLU A 144 4.73 15.54 13.17
CA GLU A 144 3.78 14.70 13.88
C GLU A 144 2.87 15.56 14.75
N ASN A 145 1.56 15.38 14.58
CA ASN A 145 0.57 16.07 15.38
C ASN A 145 0.34 15.30 16.68
N GLY A 146 0.57 15.93 17.83
CA GLY A 146 0.32 15.32 19.13
C GLY A 146 -1.15 15.02 19.42
N LYS A 147 -2.10 15.53 18.59
CA LYS A 147 -3.52 15.26 18.71
C LYS A 147 -3.90 14.16 17.74
N LYS A 148 -4.53 13.09 18.22
CA LYS A 148 -4.94 11.96 17.38
C LYS A 148 -6.44 12.04 17.06
N GLN A 149 -6.79 11.50 15.91
CA GLN A 149 -8.19 11.37 15.51
C GLN A 149 -8.87 10.23 16.27
#